data_50893af58df29c1052060afd92c4e5e2
#
_entry.id   50893af58df29c1052060afd92c4e5e2
#
_cell.length_a   1.000
_cell.length_b   1.000
_cell.length_c   1.000
_cell.angle_alpha   90.00
_cell.angle_beta   90.00
_cell.angle_gamma   90.00
#
_symmetry.space_group_name_H-M   'P 1'
#
loop_
_entity.id
_entity.type
_entity.pdbx_description
1 polymer ?
#
loop_
_entity_poly.entity_id
_entity_poly.type
_entity_poly.pdbx_seq_one_letter_code
_entity_poly.pdbx_strand_id
1 'polypeptide(L)'
;GATQLHPERFDFVEFLETVAGRLLIDTPDADFDLQYELPEHPVYVNTDKSRMEQVLDNLIVNAKRNVNPGGVLKLSLKESEDMLDFSVFNQGPPIPQENLSKIWTKFYRDKNSKYSGSGLGLAIVAQILSMQHLIYGVENQPGGVAFYFSIPTVK
;
A
#
# COMPACT_ATOMS: atom_id res chain seq x y z
N GLY A 1 -12.43 -0.61 22.05
CA GLY A 1 -11.82 -1.87 21.73
C GLY A 1 -11.00 -1.81 20.45
N ALA A 2 -10.41 -2.93 20.10
CA ALA A 2 -9.53 -3.02 18.93
C ALA A 2 -10.23 -2.68 17.62
N THR A 3 -11.56 -2.75 17.60
CA THR A 3 -12.35 -2.48 16.40
C THR A 3 -12.86 -1.04 16.33
N GLN A 4 -12.59 -0.24 17.37
CA GLN A 4 -13.07 1.14 17.37
C GLN A 4 -12.20 2.01 16.48
N LEU A 5 -12.83 2.76 15.58
CA LEU A 5 -12.16 3.69 14.69
C LEU A 5 -12.19 5.10 15.26
N HIS A 6 -11.12 5.83 15.04
CA HIS A 6 -10.98 7.22 15.48
C HIS A 6 -10.69 8.10 14.26
N PRO A 7 -11.72 8.42 13.45
CA PRO A 7 -11.50 9.18 12.22
C PRO A 7 -11.11 10.63 12.49
N GLU A 8 -10.24 11.14 11.63
CA GLU A 8 -9.87 12.54 11.61
C GLU A 8 -9.66 12.99 10.16
N ARG A 9 -9.79 14.30 9.92
CA ARG A 9 -9.56 14.88 8.61
C ARG A 9 -8.10 15.25 8.47
N PHE A 10 -7.45 14.80 7.39
CA PHE A 10 -6.05 15.15 7.14
C PHE A 10 -5.74 15.09 5.65
N ASP A 11 -4.62 15.73 5.27
CA ASP A 11 -4.13 15.72 3.89
C ASP A 11 -3.40 14.40 3.63
N PHE A 12 -3.96 13.57 2.76
CA PHE A 12 -3.40 12.26 2.48
C PHE A 12 -2.12 12.34 1.63
N VAL A 13 -1.95 13.39 0.83
CA VAL A 13 -0.73 13.56 0.03
C VAL A 13 0.47 13.77 0.96
N GLU A 14 0.36 14.70 1.90
CA GLU A 14 1.41 14.95 2.89
C GLU A 14 1.67 13.71 3.76
N PHE A 15 0.58 13.05 4.17
CA PHE A 15 0.67 11.85 4.97
C PHE A 15 1.46 10.74 4.28
N LEU A 16 1.15 10.48 3.00
CA LEU A 16 1.87 9.48 2.22
C LEU A 16 3.34 9.85 2.08
N GLU A 17 3.65 11.11 1.77
CA GLU A 17 5.03 11.56 1.63
C GLU A 17 5.82 11.35 2.92
N THR A 18 5.22 11.63 4.07
CA THR A 18 5.86 11.46 5.37
C THR A 18 6.16 9.98 5.65
N VAL A 19 5.17 9.12 5.46
CA VAL A 19 5.32 7.68 5.70
C VAL A 19 6.35 7.07 4.73
N ALA A 20 6.23 7.40 3.45
CA ALA A 20 7.13 6.86 2.44
C ALA A 20 8.56 7.36 2.64
N GLY A 21 8.73 8.62 3.02
CA GLY A 21 10.05 9.17 3.33
C GLY A 21 10.75 8.38 4.43
N ARG A 22 10.03 8.11 5.51
CA ARG A 22 10.57 7.34 6.62
C ARG A 22 10.97 5.91 6.22
N LEU A 23 10.18 5.27 5.37
CA LEU A 23 10.39 3.87 5.01
C LEU A 23 11.34 3.65 3.84
N LEU A 24 11.45 4.60 2.93
CA LEU A 24 12.15 4.39 1.66
C LEU A 24 13.39 5.25 1.48
N ILE A 25 13.38 6.49 1.97
CA ILE A 25 14.49 7.42 1.73
C ILE A 25 15.67 7.13 2.68
N ASP A 26 15.36 6.77 3.92
CA ASP A 26 16.39 6.51 4.93
C ASP A 26 16.92 5.07 4.90
N THR A 27 16.82 4.38 3.77
CA THR A 27 17.29 3.01 3.62
C THR A 27 18.70 3.03 3.01
N PRO A 28 19.76 2.73 3.80
CA PRO A 28 21.14 2.91 3.33
C PRO A 28 21.53 2.04 2.15
N ASP A 29 20.97 0.84 2.03
CA ASP A 29 21.33 -0.13 0.99
C ASP A 29 20.22 -0.29 -0.05
N ALA A 30 19.41 0.74 -0.23
CA ALA A 30 18.30 0.67 -1.17
C ALA A 30 18.81 0.54 -2.61
N ASP A 31 18.36 -0.51 -3.30
CA ASP A 31 18.67 -0.75 -4.70
C ASP A 31 17.36 -0.81 -5.48
N PHE A 32 16.70 0.34 -5.59
CA PHE A 32 15.49 0.48 -6.38
C PHE A 32 15.32 1.93 -6.82
N ASP A 33 14.58 2.10 -7.92
CA ASP A 33 14.25 3.41 -8.47
C ASP A 33 12.89 3.84 -7.90
N LEU A 34 12.92 4.77 -6.95
CA LEU A 34 11.71 5.28 -6.30
C LEU A 34 11.07 6.36 -7.14
N GLN A 35 9.82 6.16 -7.51
CA GLN A 35 9.05 7.11 -8.29
C GLN A 35 7.76 7.49 -7.57
N TYR A 36 7.35 8.73 -7.73
CA TYR A 36 6.10 9.27 -7.18
C TYR A 36 5.24 9.84 -8.30
N GLU A 37 3.93 9.60 -8.20
CA GLU A 37 2.94 10.26 -9.05
C GLU A 37 1.83 10.75 -8.13
N LEU A 38 1.93 12.00 -7.71
CA LEU A 38 1.07 12.59 -6.67
C LEU A 38 0.39 13.86 -7.18
N PRO A 39 -0.80 14.19 -6.65
CA PRO A 39 -1.40 15.49 -6.91
C PRO A 39 -0.49 16.62 -6.43
N GLU A 40 -0.56 17.76 -7.11
CA GLU A 40 0.24 18.94 -6.75
C GLU A 40 -0.45 19.81 -5.68
N HIS A 41 -1.58 19.37 -5.18
CA HIS A 41 -2.37 20.06 -4.16
C HIS A 41 -2.77 19.08 -3.06
N PRO A 42 -3.11 19.58 -1.86
CA PRO A 42 -3.59 18.71 -0.80
C PRO A 42 -4.89 18.00 -1.19
N VAL A 43 -5.04 16.76 -0.73
CA VAL A 43 -6.29 16.01 -0.90
C VAL A 43 -6.68 15.47 0.48
N TYR A 44 -7.85 15.88 0.96
CA TYR A 44 -8.28 15.58 2.32
C TYR A 44 -9.16 14.34 2.37
N VAL A 45 -8.94 13.53 3.38
CA VAL A 45 -9.76 12.35 3.68
C VAL A 45 -10.17 12.43 5.15
N ASN A 46 -11.16 11.65 5.53
CA ASN A 46 -11.59 11.52 6.92
C ASN A 46 -11.56 10.05 7.28
N THR A 47 -10.54 9.63 8.01
CA THR A 47 -10.35 8.24 8.35
C THR A 47 -9.44 8.13 9.57
N ASP A 48 -9.25 6.92 10.07
CA ASP A 48 -8.37 6.66 11.21
C ASP A 48 -6.92 6.70 10.73
N LYS A 49 -6.24 7.80 11.01
CA LYS A 49 -4.89 8.07 10.51
C LYS A 49 -3.89 7.02 10.99
N SER A 50 -3.99 6.61 12.24
CA SER A 50 -3.09 5.62 12.82
C SER A 50 -3.22 4.26 12.13
N ARG A 51 -4.45 3.85 11.83
CA ARG A 51 -4.69 2.60 11.11
C ARG A 51 -4.24 2.69 9.65
N MET A 52 -4.44 3.84 9.02
CA MET A 52 -3.97 4.03 7.65
C MET A 52 -2.44 4.05 7.57
N GLU A 53 -1.77 4.55 8.60
CA GLU A 53 -0.32 4.44 8.68
C GLU A 53 0.12 2.97 8.71
N GLN A 54 -0.58 2.15 9.46
CA GLN A 54 -0.31 0.71 9.52
C GLN A 54 -0.53 0.06 8.14
N VAL A 55 -1.57 0.47 7.42
CA VAL A 55 -1.82 0.00 6.05
C VAL A 55 -0.65 0.36 5.14
N LEU A 56 -0.25 1.62 5.13
CA LEU A 56 0.85 2.09 4.29
C LEU A 56 2.17 1.41 4.65
N ASP A 57 2.47 1.30 5.95
CA ASP A 57 3.68 0.62 6.41
C ASP A 57 3.76 -0.79 5.82
N ASN A 58 2.67 -1.56 5.94
CA ASN A 58 2.66 -2.94 5.48
C ASN A 58 2.76 -3.04 3.96
N LEU A 59 2.04 -2.20 3.23
CA LEU A 59 2.07 -2.24 1.76
C LEU A 59 3.41 -1.77 1.20
N ILE A 60 3.99 -0.73 1.76
CA ILE A 60 5.26 -0.18 1.27
C ILE A 60 6.41 -1.13 1.61
N VAL A 61 6.45 -1.68 2.83
CA VAL A 61 7.48 -2.64 3.20
C VAL A 61 7.38 -3.90 2.34
N ASN A 62 6.16 -4.35 2.04
CA ASN A 62 5.95 -5.48 1.14
C ASN A 62 6.53 -5.21 -0.25
N ALA A 63 6.27 -4.03 -0.81
CA ALA A 63 6.80 -3.65 -2.12
C ALA A 63 8.33 -3.58 -2.11
N LYS A 64 8.90 -3.04 -1.04
CA LYS A 64 10.35 -2.93 -0.87
C LYS A 64 11.03 -4.30 -0.83
N ARG A 65 10.39 -5.29 -0.23
CA ARG A 65 10.92 -6.66 -0.19
C ARG A 65 10.88 -7.32 -1.56
N ASN A 66 9.92 -6.97 -2.39
CA ASN A 66 9.64 -7.70 -3.62
C ASN A 66 10.16 -7.02 -4.88
N VAL A 67 10.59 -5.76 -4.80
CA VAL A 67 11.14 -5.08 -5.96
C VAL A 67 12.45 -5.75 -6.39
N ASN A 68 12.62 -5.94 -7.70
CA ASN A 68 13.85 -6.46 -8.26
C ASN A 68 15.01 -5.49 -8.00
N PRO A 69 16.25 -6.00 -7.84
CA PRO A 69 17.40 -5.10 -7.74
C PRO A 69 17.45 -4.11 -8.91
N GLY A 70 17.53 -2.82 -8.58
CA GLY A 70 17.49 -1.75 -9.58
C GLY A 70 16.13 -1.49 -10.19
N GLY A 71 15.09 -2.19 -9.75
CA GLY A 71 13.75 -2.05 -10.30
C GLY A 71 13.00 -0.84 -9.78
N VAL A 72 11.86 -0.56 -10.42
CA VAL A 72 10.99 0.56 -10.06
C VAL A 72 10.09 0.20 -8.90
N LEU A 73 10.01 1.11 -7.93
CA LEU A 73 9.01 1.10 -6.86
C LEU A 73 8.26 2.42 -6.99
N LYS A 74 6.98 2.38 -7.33
CA LYS A 74 6.22 3.60 -7.63
C LYS A 74 5.02 3.75 -6.71
N LEU A 75 4.90 4.92 -6.11
CA LEU A 75 3.76 5.29 -5.28
C LEU A 75 2.90 6.29 -6.05
N SER A 76 1.60 6.01 -6.13
CA SER A 76 0.67 6.84 -6.90
C SER A 76 -0.55 7.20 -6.07
N LEU A 77 -0.99 8.44 -6.21
CA LEU A 77 -2.29 8.91 -5.74
C LEU A 77 -2.97 9.61 -6.91
N LYS A 78 -4.19 9.19 -7.22
CA LYS A 78 -4.98 9.79 -8.30
C LYS A 78 -6.36 10.13 -7.79
N GLU A 79 -6.79 11.37 -8.03
CA GLU A 79 -8.15 11.79 -7.73
C GLU A 79 -9.08 11.40 -8.87
N SER A 80 -10.25 10.85 -8.55
CA SER A 80 -11.30 10.60 -9.50
C SER A 80 -12.62 10.88 -8.81
N GLU A 81 -13.31 11.92 -9.24
CA GLU A 81 -14.56 12.37 -8.63
C GLU A 81 -14.41 12.56 -7.12
N ASP A 82 -15.07 11.72 -6.32
CA ASP A 82 -15.06 11.84 -4.87
C ASP A 82 -14.14 10.82 -4.21
N MET A 83 -13.22 10.22 -4.98
CA MET A 83 -12.33 9.18 -4.49
C MET A 83 -10.87 9.56 -4.69
N LEU A 84 -10.03 9.03 -3.83
CA LEU A 84 -8.58 9.07 -3.96
C LEU A 84 -8.09 7.64 -4.11
N ASP A 85 -7.45 7.34 -5.23
CA ASP A 85 -6.95 6.00 -5.55
C ASP A 85 -5.46 5.93 -5.26
N PHE A 86 -5.10 5.09 -4.29
CA PHE A 86 -3.71 4.82 -3.95
C PHE A 86 -3.25 3.54 -4.64
N SER A 87 -2.01 3.53 -5.14
CA SER A 87 -1.36 2.30 -5.54
C SER A 87 0.12 2.32 -5.22
N VAL A 88 0.66 1.15 -4.91
CA VAL A 88 2.09 0.93 -4.81
C VAL A 88 2.45 -0.21 -5.77
N PHE A 89 3.31 0.13 -6.73
CA PHE A 89 3.79 -0.80 -7.76
C PHE A 89 5.24 -1.15 -7.49
N ASN A 90 5.58 -2.43 -7.59
CA ASN A 90 6.98 -2.83 -7.61
C ASN A 90 7.26 -3.70 -8.83
N GLN A 91 8.36 -3.40 -9.50
CA GLN A 91 8.89 -4.24 -10.56
C GLN A 91 9.37 -5.55 -9.95
N GLY A 92 8.95 -6.68 -10.54
CA GLY A 92 9.31 -7.99 -10.03
C GLY A 92 8.43 -9.09 -10.62
N PRO A 93 8.61 -10.33 -10.15
CA PRO A 93 7.83 -11.44 -10.67
C PRO A 93 6.36 -11.32 -10.29
N PRO A 94 5.45 -11.82 -11.15
CA PRO A 94 4.03 -11.77 -10.84
C PRO A 94 3.67 -12.72 -9.70
N ILE A 95 2.56 -12.42 -9.03
CA ILE A 95 1.97 -13.34 -8.06
C ILE A 95 1.22 -14.40 -8.87
N PRO A 96 1.41 -15.70 -8.58
CA PRO A 96 0.63 -16.73 -9.27
C PRO A 96 -0.86 -16.45 -9.17
N GLN A 97 -1.56 -16.62 -10.27
CA GLN A 97 -2.99 -16.28 -10.36
C GLN A 97 -3.81 -16.92 -9.25
N GLU A 98 -3.51 -18.18 -8.92
CA GLU A 98 -4.22 -18.93 -7.88
C GLU A 98 -3.96 -18.37 -6.47
N ASN A 99 -2.95 -17.55 -6.30
CA ASN A 99 -2.60 -17.00 -5.00
C ASN A 99 -3.10 -15.58 -4.76
N LEU A 100 -3.62 -14.91 -5.79
CA LEU A 100 -4.03 -13.50 -5.68
C LEU A 100 -5.06 -13.24 -4.58
N SER A 101 -5.98 -14.17 -4.35
CA SER A 101 -6.96 -14.04 -3.27
C SER A 101 -6.42 -14.52 -1.92
N LYS A 102 -5.42 -15.39 -1.93
CA LYS A 102 -4.91 -16.03 -0.72
C LYS A 102 -3.91 -15.18 0.04
N ILE A 103 -3.23 -14.24 -0.62
CA ILE A 103 -2.17 -13.44 0.02
C ILE A 103 -2.68 -12.59 1.17
N TRP A 104 -4.00 -12.36 1.24
CA TRP A 104 -4.63 -11.56 2.28
C TRP A 104 -4.98 -12.37 3.53
N THR A 105 -4.77 -13.70 3.49
CA THR A 105 -5.09 -14.57 4.63
C THR A 105 -3.94 -14.60 5.63
N LYS A 106 -4.29 -14.80 6.91
CA LYS A 106 -3.29 -14.88 7.98
C LYS A 106 -2.31 -16.02 7.73
N PHE A 107 -1.04 -15.75 7.99
CA PHE A 107 0.06 -16.73 7.88
C PHE A 107 0.27 -17.28 6.48
N TYR A 108 -0.28 -16.61 5.46
CA TYR A 108 -0.01 -17.02 4.09
C TYR A 108 1.48 -16.86 3.79
N ARG A 109 2.08 -17.89 3.20
CA ARG A 109 3.45 -17.85 2.74
C ARG A 109 3.55 -18.62 1.43
N ASP A 110 4.19 -18.03 0.44
CA ASP A 110 4.50 -18.70 -0.80
C ASP A 110 5.98 -19.08 -0.77
N LYS A 111 6.29 -20.39 -0.82
CA LYS A 111 7.65 -20.88 -0.72
C LYS A 111 8.56 -20.37 -1.83
N ASN A 112 7.99 -20.05 -2.98
CA ASN A 112 8.75 -19.60 -4.15
C ASN A 112 8.66 -18.09 -4.37
N SER A 113 8.10 -17.38 -3.41
CA SER A 113 7.85 -15.94 -3.52
C SER A 113 8.49 -15.19 -2.36
N LYS A 114 8.86 -13.94 -2.63
CA LYS A 114 9.33 -13.02 -1.59
C LYS A 114 8.18 -12.48 -0.74
N TYR A 115 6.91 -12.78 -1.10
CA TYR A 115 5.72 -12.35 -0.35
C TYR A 115 5.50 -13.21 0.89
N SER A 116 6.54 -13.41 1.68
CA SER A 116 6.44 -14.29 2.83
C SER A 116 6.41 -13.55 4.16
N GLY A 117 7.35 -12.79 4.53
CA GLY A 117 7.36 -12.07 5.79
C GLY A 117 6.79 -12.88 6.96
N SER A 118 6.12 -12.22 7.89
CA SER A 118 5.46 -12.87 9.03
C SER A 118 4.15 -13.55 8.64
N GLY A 119 3.60 -13.24 7.46
CA GLY A 119 2.30 -13.71 7.04
C GLY A 119 1.13 -12.95 7.68
N LEU A 120 1.40 -11.89 8.41
CA LEU A 120 0.36 -11.10 9.09
C LEU A 120 0.12 -9.74 8.45
N GLY A 121 1.13 -9.15 7.80
CA GLY A 121 1.05 -7.79 7.29
C GLY A 121 -0.12 -7.54 6.33
N LEU A 122 -0.27 -8.38 5.31
CA LEU A 122 -1.35 -8.23 4.35
C LEU A 122 -2.71 -8.58 4.94
N ALA A 123 -2.78 -9.51 5.89
CA ALA A 123 -4.03 -9.81 6.58
C ALA A 123 -4.49 -8.61 7.42
N ILE A 124 -3.57 -7.90 8.04
CA ILE A 124 -3.86 -6.69 8.80
C ILE A 124 -4.41 -5.59 7.87
N VAL A 125 -3.78 -5.43 6.70
CA VAL A 125 -4.24 -4.46 5.69
C VAL A 125 -5.68 -4.76 5.29
N ALA A 126 -5.97 -6.02 4.95
CA ALA A 126 -7.32 -6.44 4.56
C ALA A 126 -8.33 -6.16 5.68
N GLN A 127 -7.96 -6.44 6.93
CA GLN A 127 -8.84 -6.20 8.08
C GLN A 127 -9.15 -4.71 8.23
N ILE A 128 -8.15 -3.86 8.20
CA ILE A 128 -8.33 -2.41 8.38
C ILE A 128 -9.18 -1.82 7.26
N LEU A 129 -8.88 -2.18 6.01
CA LEU A 129 -9.62 -1.63 4.87
C LEU A 129 -11.05 -2.16 4.82
N SER A 130 -11.25 -3.44 5.14
CA SER A 130 -12.60 -4.02 5.20
C SER A 130 -13.46 -3.41 6.29
N MET A 131 -12.88 -3.12 7.47
CA MET A 131 -13.59 -2.45 8.57
C MET A 131 -14.18 -1.11 8.13
N GLN A 132 -13.51 -0.44 7.22
CA GLN A 132 -13.92 0.88 6.73
C GLN A 132 -14.71 0.77 5.43
N HIS A 133 -15.00 -0.44 4.97
CA HIS A 133 -15.72 -0.70 3.71
C HIS A 133 -15.03 -0.08 2.49
N LEU A 134 -13.70 -0.03 2.51
CA LEU A 134 -12.93 0.50 1.40
C LEU A 134 -12.62 -0.59 0.37
N ILE A 135 -12.57 -0.20 -0.89
CA ILE A 135 -12.18 -1.09 -1.98
C ILE A 135 -10.66 -1.23 -1.95
N TYR A 136 -10.17 -2.46 -2.05
CA TYR A 136 -8.73 -2.73 -2.11
C TYR A 136 -8.48 -3.99 -2.91
N GLY A 137 -7.24 -4.16 -3.32
CA GLY A 137 -6.87 -5.36 -4.05
C GLY A 137 -5.42 -5.37 -4.46
N VAL A 138 -5.10 -6.36 -5.27
CA VAL A 138 -3.78 -6.55 -5.86
C VAL A 138 -3.98 -7.02 -7.30
N GLU A 139 -3.10 -6.57 -8.19
CA GLU A 139 -3.13 -7.04 -9.57
C GLU A 139 -1.72 -7.17 -10.14
N ASN A 140 -1.54 -8.18 -10.98
CA ASN A 140 -0.33 -8.28 -11.78
C ASN A 140 -0.45 -7.27 -12.93
N GLN A 141 0.64 -6.56 -13.17
CA GLN A 141 0.76 -5.60 -14.27
C GLN A 141 1.97 -5.97 -15.12
N PRO A 142 2.11 -5.41 -16.32
CA PRO A 142 3.31 -5.66 -17.11
C PRO A 142 4.56 -5.33 -16.31
N GLY A 143 5.39 -6.33 -16.07
CA GLY A 143 6.65 -6.17 -15.36
C GLY A 143 6.59 -6.15 -13.84
N GLY A 144 5.42 -6.22 -13.23
CA GLY A 144 5.36 -6.16 -11.78
C GLY A 144 4.00 -6.38 -11.16
N VAL A 145 3.85 -5.91 -9.93
CA VAL A 145 2.65 -6.12 -9.11
C VAL A 145 2.24 -4.80 -8.48
N ALA A 146 0.95 -4.50 -8.47
CA ALA A 146 0.40 -3.31 -7.83
C ALA A 146 -0.60 -3.69 -6.74
N PHE A 147 -0.41 -3.15 -5.55
CA PHE A 147 -1.39 -3.17 -4.46
C PHE A 147 -2.09 -1.81 -4.44
N TYR A 148 -3.41 -1.82 -4.22
CA TYR A 148 -4.19 -0.58 -4.33
C TYR A 148 -5.34 -0.53 -3.33
N PHE A 149 -5.80 0.67 -3.03
CA PHE A 149 -7.07 0.91 -2.35
C PHE A 149 -7.61 2.26 -2.78
N SER A 150 -8.91 2.45 -2.54
CA SER A 150 -9.59 3.72 -2.83
C SER A 150 -10.25 4.24 -1.57
N ILE A 151 -10.14 5.53 -1.32
CA ILE A 151 -10.71 6.16 -0.13
C ILE A 151 -11.50 7.41 -0.52
N PRO A 152 -12.70 7.63 0.05
CA PRO A 152 -13.47 8.83 -0.24
C PRO A 152 -12.75 10.10 0.19
N THR A 153 -12.83 11.13 -0.65
CA THR A 153 -12.28 12.44 -0.32
C THR A 153 -13.31 13.29 0.40
N VAL A 154 -12.84 14.26 1.18
CA VAL A 154 -13.68 15.23 1.88
C VAL A 154 -13.17 16.64 1.56
N LYS A 155 -14.01 17.63 1.83
CA LYS A 155 -13.61 19.04 1.60
C LYS A 155 -12.86 19.63 2.77
#